data_5fe0d1e9b13824cd4b85be38791da893
#
_entry.id   5fe0d1e9b13824cd4b85be38791da893
#
_cell.length_a   1.000
_cell.length_b   1.000
_cell.length_c   1.000
_cell.angle_alpha   90.00
_cell.angle_beta   90.00
_cell.angle_gamma   90.00
#
_symmetry.space_group_name_H-M   'P 1'
#
loop_
_entity.id
_entity.type
_entity.pdbx_description
1 polymer ?
#
loop_
_entity_poly.entity_id
_entity_poly.type
_entity_poly.pdbx_seq_one_letter_code
_entity_poly.pdbx_strand_id
1 'polypeptide(L)'
;LHYPLRRQRQMCIRDRLRVIAEKIELDDENELRFVPDPGHVSEVYFPKKANVRVIQSVDSGSVVSPYYDSLIAQIICWGKSRREAINGLLKYLKGVKIHGVSTNLALNRSILQDASFQKGGFSTKYLVDFFEEVDSKTLLKEAQRDSGSTKSSVDQKAIMLEDSDELKVLSPQMGGFYRATSSDDEPFVSEEQIIDVNHTLCLLESMKVFNSLTLSDYKSPDGEVLYPEGSKYKVIRVIAEDQNTVNKGDFCLLYTSP
;
A
#
# COMPACT_ATOMS: atom_id res chain seq x y z
N LEU A 1 17.76 -58.82 -1.26
CA LEU A 1 17.20 -57.50 -1.73
C LEU A 1 17.44 -56.47 -0.65
N HIS A 2 18.59 -55.75 -0.70
CA HIS A 2 18.85 -54.61 0.17
C HIS A 2 18.08 -53.41 -0.39
N TYR A 3 17.00 -53.02 0.27
CA TYR A 3 16.39 -51.72 0.08
C TYR A 3 17.42 -50.65 0.51
N PRO A 4 17.75 -49.67 -0.33
CA PRO A 4 18.63 -48.58 0.09
C PRO A 4 17.96 -47.85 1.25
N LEU A 5 18.69 -47.75 2.37
CA LEU A 5 18.29 -46.99 3.53
C LEU A 5 17.79 -45.62 3.04
N ARG A 6 16.50 -45.33 3.27
CA ARG A 6 15.94 -44.00 2.99
C ARG A 6 16.84 -43.01 3.67
N ARG A 7 17.54 -42.15 2.89
CA ARG A 7 18.23 -40.99 3.42
C ARG A 7 17.25 -40.33 4.37
N GLN A 8 17.59 -40.29 5.66
CA GLN A 8 16.82 -39.51 6.61
C GLN A 8 16.68 -38.11 6.02
N ARG A 9 15.46 -37.72 5.67
CA ARG A 9 15.21 -36.37 5.23
C ARG A 9 15.59 -35.48 6.40
N GLN A 10 16.70 -34.76 6.29
CA GLN A 10 17.01 -33.70 7.21
C GLN A 10 15.81 -32.76 7.17
N MET A 11 15.07 -32.69 8.26
CA MET A 11 13.96 -31.76 8.42
C MET A 11 14.59 -30.35 8.47
N CYS A 12 14.65 -29.70 7.31
CA CYS A 12 14.99 -28.28 7.27
C CYS A 12 13.77 -27.51 7.75
N ILE A 13 13.93 -26.65 8.73
CA ILE A 13 12.92 -25.68 9.12
C ILE A 13 12.86 -24.62 8.04
N ARG A 14 11.65 -24.34 7.56
CA ARG A 14 11.40 -23.38 6.49
C ARG A 14 10.46 -22.30 7.02
N ASP A 15 10.89 -21.06 6.92
CA ASP A 15 10.03 -19.89 7.11
C ASP A 15 9.68 -19.31 5.74
N ARG A 16 8.41 -18.97 5.55
CA ARG A 16 7.88 -18.36 4.34
C ARG A 16 7.29 -17.00 4.67
N LEU A 17 7.72 -15.98 3.95
CA LEU A 17 7.25 -14.63 4.03
C LEU A 17 6.52 -14.28 2.74
N ARG A 18 5.37 -13.60 2.85
CA ARG A 18 4.65 -13.02 1.73
C ARG A 18 4.97 -11.52 1.66
N VAL A 19 5.47 -11.08 0.52
CA VAL A 19 5.64 -9.66 0.22
C VAL A 19 4.41 -9.21 -0.54
N ILE A 20 3.74 -8.22 0.00
CA ILE A 20 2.45 -7.71 -0.47
C ILE A 20 2.62 -6.22 -0.76
N ALA A 21 2.01 -5.73 -1.85
CA ALA A 21 1.92 -4.30 -2.14
C ALA A 21 0.88 -3.66 -1.21
N GLU A 22 1.36 -3.09 -0.11
CA GLU A 22 0.55 -2.61 0.99
C GLU A 22 1.25 -1.44 1.68
N LYS A 23 0.55 -0.35 1.84
CA LYS A 23 1.00 0.85 2.55
C LYS A 23 0.57 0.77 4.00
N ILE A 24 1.45 1.18 4.89
CA ILE A 24 1.17 1.30 6.32
C ILE A 24 0.87 2.78 6.61
N GLU A 25 -0.27 3.04 7.21
CA GLU A 25 -0.74 4.38 7.60
C GLU A 25 -1.19 4.38 9.05
N LEU A 26 -1.33 5.57 9.64
CA LEU A 26 -2.08 5.75 10.89
C LEU A 26 -3.46 6.29 10.53
N ASP A 27 -4.48 5.75 11.19
CA ASP A 27 -5.83 6.31 11.13
C ASP A 27 -5.98 7.52 12.08
N ASP A 28 -7.19 8.07 12.16
CA ASP A 28 -7.49 9.22 13.01
C ASP A 28 -7.34 8.93 14.51
N GLU A 29 -7.36 7.66 14.92
CA GLU A 29 -7.17 7.20 16.31
C GLU A 29 -5.69 6.85 16.59
N ASN A 30 -4.77 7.10 15.63
CA ASN A 30 -3.36 6.70 15.64
C ASN A 30 -3.13 5.18 15.69
N GLU A 31 -4.09 4.40 15.21
CA GLU A 31 -3.92 2.97 15.00
C GLU A 31 -3.32 2.65 13.63
N LEU A 32 -2.58 1.54 13.55
CA LEU A 32 -1.96 1.09 12.30
C LEU A 32 -3.01 0.54 11.35
N ARG A 33 -3.11 1.16 10.18
CA ARG A 33 -3.96 0.71 9.08
C ARG A 33 -3.11 0.23 7.91
N PHE A 34 -3.53 -0.86 7.30
CA PHE A 34 -2.88 -1.46 6.13
C PHE A 34 -3.78 -1.29 4.92
N VAL A 35 -3.29 -0.55 3.93
CA VAL A 35 -4.05 -0.20 2.73
C VAL A 35 -3.33 -0.78 1.51
N PRO A 36 -4.02 -1.51 0.62
CA PRO A 36 -3.44 -1.95 -0.64
C PRO A 36 -2.84 -0.77 -1.41
N ASP A 37 -1.64 -0.96 -1.97
CA ASP A 37 -0.92 0.05 -2.76
C ASP A 37 -0.66 -0.47 -4.19
N PRO A 38 -1.72 -0.61 -5.02
CA PRO A 38 -1.55 -1.00 -6.41
C PRO A 38 -0.84 0.09 -7.18
N GLY A 39 -0.06 -0.29 -8.20
CA GLY A 39 0.67 0.68 -8.97
C GLY A 39 1.79 0.08 -9.81
N HIS A 40 2.56 0.96 -10.43
CA HIS A 40 3.69 0.59 -11.27
C HIS A 40 4.92 0.30 -10.42
N VAL A 41 5.48 -0.91 -10.57
CA VAL A 41 6.70 -1.34 -9.89
C VAL A 41 7.91 -0.93 -10.74
N SER A 42 8.65 0.07 -10.29
CA SER A 42 9.78 0.61 -11.05
C SER A 42 11.02 -0.27 -10.95
N GLU A 43 11.27 -0.88 -9.80
CA GLU A 43 12.41 -1.76 -9.56
C GLU A 43 12.01 -2.93 -8.66
N VAL A 44 12.43 -4.15 -9.05
CA VAL A 44 12.38 -5.35 -8.22
C VAL A 44 13.75 -6.02 -8.26
N TYR A 45 14.35 -6.22 -7.08
CA TYR A 45 15.59 -6.95 -6.95
C TYR A 45 15.55 -7.89 -5.76
N PHE A 46 15.78 -9.17 -6.02
CA PHE A 46 15.96 -10.23 -5.03
C PHE A 46 17.35 -10.82 -5.14
N PRO A 47 18.20 -10.69 -4.09
CA PRO A 47 19.55 -11.27 -4.12
C PRO A 47 19.51 -12.79 -4.28
N LYS A 48 20.44 -13.37 -5.05
CA LYS A 48 20.59 -14.83 -5.12
C LYS A 48 21.29 -15.34 -3.85
N LYS A 49 20.70 -16.35 -3.18
CA LYS A 49 21.26 -16.98 -1.98
C LYS A 49 20.88 -18.46 -1.91
N ALA A 50 21.86 -19.29 -1.56
CA ALA A 50 21.72 -20.75 -1.62
C ALA A 50 20.60 -21.33 -0.73
N ASN A 51 20.33 -20.69 0.43
CA ASN A 51 19.29 -21.13 1.37
C ASN A 51 18.02 -20.28 1.29
N VAL A 52 17.78 -19.59 0.17
CA VAL A 52 16.59 -18.79 -0.06
C VAL A 52 16.02 -19.11 -1.44
N ARG A 53 14.74 -19.27 -1.51
CA ARG A 53 13.98 -19.37 -2.75
C ARG A 53 12.96 -18.24 -2.80
N VAL A 54 12.92 -17.54 -3.90
CA VAL A 54 11.91 -16.52 -4.19
C VAL A 54 11.00 -17.03 -5.29
N ILE A 55 9.71 -16.86 -5.07
CA ILE A 55 8.66 -17.05 -6.07
C ILE A 55 8.06 -15.67 -6.25
N GLN A 56 8.41 -14.98 -7.34
CA GLN A 56 7.94 -13.63 -7.63
C GLN A 56 6.79 -13.65 -8.63
N SER A 57 5.85 -12.75 -8.46
CA SER A 57 4.68 -12.56 -9.32
C SER A 57 4.82 -11.35 -10.24
N VAL A 58 5.77 -10.44 -9.95
CA VAL A 58 5.99 -9.20 -10.66
C VAL A 58 7.48 -9.00 -10.97
N ASP A 59 7.79 -8.35 -12.08
CA ASP A 59 9.13 -7.92 -12.47
C ASP A 59 9.21 -6.39 -12.47
N SER A 60 10.42 -5.83 -12.62
CA SER A 60 10.59 -4.40 -12.84
C SER A 60 9.83 -3.98 -14.10
N GLY A 61 9.03 -2.92 -14.02
CA GLY A 61 8.14 -2.46 -15.07
C GLY A 61 6.74 -3.07 -15.04
N SER A 62 6.47 -4.05 -14.17
CA SER A 62 5.13 -4.62 -13.98
C SER A 62 4.19 -3.66 -13.26
N VAL A 63 2.89 -3.93 -13.38
CA VAL A 63 1.84 -3.22 -12.64
C VAL A 63 1.20 -4.18 -11.66
N VAL A 64 1.14 -3.80 -10.38
CA VAL A 64 0.30 -4.47 -9.39
C VAL A 64 -1.13 -4.01 -9.60
N SER A 65 -1.98 -4.92 -10.05
CA SER A 65 -3.37 -4.61 -10.41
C SER A 65 -4.22 -4.31 -9.18
N PRO A 66 -5.12 -3.32 -9.23
CA PRO A 66 -6.09 -3.07 -8.17
C PRO A 66 -7.20 -4.13 -8.07
N TYR A 67 -7.32 -5.03 -9.07
CA TYR A 67 -8.41 -6.01 -9.17
C TYR A 67 -8.04 -7.40 -8.64
N TYR A 68 -6.76 -7.66 -8.35
CA TYR A 68 -6.25 -8.96 -7.91
C TYR A 68 -5.50 -8.86 -6.59
N ASP A 69 -5.05 -10.01 -6.06
CA ASP A 69 -4.20 -10.07 -4.85
C ASP A 69 -2.91 -9.25 -5.07
N SER A 70 -2.58 -8.43 -4.10
CA SER A 70 -1.39 -7.57 -4.08
C SER A 70 -0.07 -8.31 -3.87
N LEU A 71 -0.06 -9.63 -4.00
CA LEU A 71 1.11 -10.46 -3.78
C LEU A 71 2.21 -10.16 -4.81
N ILE A 72 3.34 -9.62 -4.34
CA ILE A 72 4.54 -9.34 -5.14
C ILE A 72 5.45 -10.58 -5.20
N ALA A 73 5.70 -11.19 -4.04
CA ALA A 73 6.58 -12.36 -3.96
C ALA A 73 6.34 -13.20 -2.72
N GLN A 74 6.78 -14.46 -2.79
CA GLN A 74 6.95 -15.32 -1.62
C GLN A 74 8.45 -15.60 -1.45
N ILE A 75 8.98 -15.32 -0.27
CA ILE A 75 10.37 -15.57 0.08
C ILE A 75 10.41 -16.72 1.07
N ILE A 76 11.08 -17.81 0.71
CA ILE A 76 11.21 -19.02 1.52
C ILE A 76 12.68 -19.14 1.92
N CYS A 77 12.97 -19.12 3.22
CA CYS A 77 14.29 -19.32 3.76
C CYS A 77 14.31 -20.61 4.59
N TRP A 78 15.38 -21.38 4.52
CA TRP A 78 15.55 -22.58 5.33
C TRP A 78 16.86 -22.60 6.09
N GLY A 79 16.81 -23.25 7.24
CA GLY A 79 17.95 -23.43 8.14
C GLY A 79 17.86 -24.76 8.90
N LYS A 80 18.91 -25.08 9.65
CA LYS A 80 18.95 -26.29 10.50
C LYS A 80 18.09 -26.12 11.76
N SER A 81 17.79 -24.87 12.12
CA SER A 81 16.93 -24.51 13.24
C SER A 81 16.01 -23.34 12.85
N ARG A 82 14.91 -23.13 13.62
CA ARG A 82 14.03 -21.96 13.46
C ARG A 82 14.83 -20.65 13.55
N ARG A 83 15.70 -20.53 14.53
CA ARG A 83 16.55 -19.36 14.73
C ARG A 83 17.45 -19.08 13.53
N GLU A 84 18.01 -20.14 12.93
CA GLU A 84 18.85 -20.01 11.72
C GLU A 84 18.01 -19.55 10.51
N ALA A 85 16.81 -20.09 10.32
CA ALA A 85 15.90 -19.67 9.25
C ALA A 85 15.48 -18.20 9.41
N ILE A 86 15.05 -17.79 10.61
CA ILE A 86 14.66 -16.39 10.90
C ILE A 86 15.83 -15.43 10.68
N ASN A 87 17.01 -15.71 11.24
CA ASN A 87 18.19 -14.88 11.06
C ASN A 87 18.64 -14.82 9.58
N GLY A 88 18.51 -15.95 8.89
CA GLY A 88 18.77 -16.04 7.45
C GLY A 88 17.86 -15.14 6.64
N LEU A 89 16.58 -15.10 6.99
CA LEU A 89 15.54 -14.27 6.34
C LEU A 89 15.78 -12.80 6.64
N LEU A 90 15.98 -12.41 7.92
CA LEU A 90 16.32 -11.03 8.30
C LEU A 90 17.53 -10.48 7.54
N LYS A 91 18.59 -11.30 7.43
CA LYS A 91 19.79 -10.91 6.67
C LYS A 91 19.50 -10.79 5.18
N TYR A 92 18.62 -11.64 4.65
CA TYR A 92 18.25 -11.61 3.24
C TYR A 92 17.43 -10.36 2.89
N LEU A 93 16.46 -10.01 3.73
CA LEU A 93 15.56 -8.86 3.51
C LEU A 93 16.29 -7.52 3.41
N LYS A 94 17.50 -7.40 3.99
CA LYS A 94 18.31 -6.18 3.86
C LYS A 94 18.78 -5.91 2.43
N GLY A 95 18.83 -6.93 1.59
CA GLY A 95 19.25 -6.80 0.19
C GLY A 95 18.11 -6.79 -0.82
N VAL A 96 16.87 -6.96 -0.36
CA VAL A 96 15.68 -6.88 -1.22
C VAL A 96 15.38 -5.42 -1.53
N LYS A 97 15.08 -5.13 -2.80
CA LYS A 97 14.63 -3.80 -3.22
C LYS A 97 13.36 -3.94 -4.03
N ILE A 98 12.37 -3.14 -3.67
CA ILE A 98 11.10 -3.03 -4.39
C ILE A 98 10.71 -1.56 -4.35
N HIS A 99 10.65 -0.91 -5.49
CA HIS A 99 10.34 0.51 -5.62
C HIS A 99 9.14 0.73 -6.54
N GLY A 100 8.45 1.84 -6.34
CA GLY A 100 7.26 2.23 -7.11
C GLY A 100 5.95 1.93 -6.40
N VAL A 101 5.93 0.92 -5.52
CA VAL A 101 4.81 0.60 -4.62
C VAL A 101 5.31 0.42 -3.19
N SER A 102 4.47 0.70 -2.22
CA SER A 102 4.75 0.41 -0.81
C SER A 102 4.60 -1.08 -0.54
N THR A 103 5.34 -1.60 0.43
CA THR A 103 5.30 -3.03 0.76
C THR A 103 5.27 -3.26 2.27
N ASN A 104 4.80 -4.44 2.67
CA ASN A 104 4.81 -4.89 4.07
C ASN A 104 6.18 -5.39 4.55
N LEU A 105 7.30 -5.09 3.86
CA LEU A 105 8.64 -5.56 4.24
C LEU A 105 9.07 -5.07 5.63
N ALA A 106 8.78 -3.81 5.98
CA ALA A 106 9.09 -3.25 7.30
C ALA A 106 8.36 -4.01 8.42
N LEU A 107 7.05 -4.25 8.26
CA LEU A 107 6.26 -5.04 9.19
C LEU A 107 6.84 -6.45 9.35
N ASN A 108 7.14 -7.11 8.24
CA ASN A 108 7.71 -8.46 8.26
C ASN A 108 9.06 -8.51 9.00
N ARG A 109 9.91 -7.49 8.85
CA ARG A 109 11.18 -7.40 9.62
C ARG A 109 10.92 -7.22 11.10
N SER A 110 10.00 -6.34 11.48
CA SER A 110 9.63 -6.11 12.88
C SER A 110 9.10 -7.38 13.53
N ILE A 111 8.21 -8.12 12.88
CA ILE A 111 7.70 -9.41 13.35
C ILE A 111 8.85 -10.44 13.51
N LEU A 112 9.75 -10.55 12.54
CA LEU A 112 10.88 -11.47 12.63
C LEU A 112 11.88 -11.12 13.74
N GLN A 113 11.92 -9.85 14.17
CA GLN A 113 12.77 -9.38 15.27
C GLN A 113 12.10 -9.51 16.63
N ASP A 114 10.79 -9.65 16.65
CA ASP A 114 10.02 -9.78 17.89
C ASP A 114 10.40 -11.04 18.70
N ALA A 115 10.61 -10.85 20.00
CA ALA A 115 11.06 -11.92 20.89
C ALA A 115 10.01 -13.03 21.06
N SER A 116 8.73 -12.68 21.07
CA SER A 116 7.62 -13.62 21.22
C SER A 116 7.50 -14.46 19.96
N PHE A 117 7.60 -13.85 18.77
CA PHE A 117 7.66 -14.55 17.50
C PHE A 117 8.84 -15.52 17.42
N GLN A 118 10.04 -15.09 17.83
CA GLN A 118 11.25 -15.92 17.79
C GLN A 118 11.19 -17.12 18.71
N LYS A 119 10.56 -16.99 19.90
CA LYS A 119 10.36 -18.09 20.84
C LYS A 119 9.40 -19.16 20.30
N GLY A 120 8.47 -18.79 19.43
CA GLY A 120 7.35 -19.62 19.01
C GLY A 120 6.26 -19.69 20.08
N GLY A 121 5.20 -20.44 19.86
CA GLY A 121 4.09 -20.55 20.83
C GLY A 121 3.07 -19.42 20.73
N PHE A 122 3.10 -18.63 19.68
CA PHE A 122 2.11 -17.59 19.37
C PHE A 122 0.77 -18.21 18.92
N SER A 123 -0.31 -17.50 19.26
CA SER A 123 -1.68 -17.83 18.89
C SER A 123 -2.17 -16.98 17.71
N THR A 124 -3.44 -17.15 17.31
CA THR A 124 -4.11 -16.28 16.33
C THR A 124 -4.26 -14.82 16.81
N LYS A 125 -4.10 -14.54 18.09
CA LYS A 125 -4.13 -13.19 18.68
C LYS A 125 -2.77 -12.47 18.60
N TYR A 126 -1.71 -13.17 18.21
CA TYR A 126 -0.35 -12.63 18.20
C TYR A 126 -0.24 -11.25 17.56
N LEU A 127 -0.86 -11.03 16.40
CA LEU A 127 -0.77 -9.75 15.71
C LEU A 127 -1.48 -8.62 16.46
N VAL A 128 -2.56 -8.90 17.17
CA VAL A 128 -3.25 -7.91 18.02
C VAL A 128 -2.30 -7.45 19.12
N ASP A 129 -1.77 -8.40 19.88
CA ASP A 129 -0.84 -8.13 20.98
C ASP A 129 0.44 -7.41 20.46
N PHE A 130 0.95 -7.82 19.29
CA PHE A 130 2.11 -7.20 18.64
C PHE A 130 1.86 -5.73 18.25
N PHE A 131 0.68 -5.40 17.73
CA PHE A 131 0.36 -4.02 17.33
C PHE A 131 0.16 -3.08 18.52
N GLU A 132 -0.23 -3.59 19.68
CA GLU A 132 -0.28 -2.81 20.91
C GLU A 132 1.13 -2.45 21.44
N GLU A 133 2.15 -3.29 21.19
CA GLU A 133 3.51 -3.12 21.70
C GLU A 133 4.46 -2.44 20.71
N VAL A 134 4.19 -2.53 19.38
CA VAL A 134 5.10 -2.02 18.37
C VAL A 134 5.13 -0.50 18.31
N ASP A 135 6.33 0.09 18.17
CA ASP A 135 6.46 1.53 17.91
C ASP A 135 6.02 1.86 16.47
N SER A 136 4.77 2.27 16.34
CA SER A 136 4.12 2.63 15.08
C SER A 136 4.90 3.68 14.28
N LYS A 137 5.52 4.67 14.96
CA LYS A 137 6.29 5.73 14.31
C LYS A 137 7.59 5.20 13.70
N THR A 138 8.25 4.27 14.38
CA THR A 138 9.46 3.63 13.85
C THR A 138 9.12 2.73 12.68
N LEU A 139 8.04 1.94 12.77
CA LEU A 139 7.56 1.09 11.70
C LEU A 139 7.24 1.89 10.43
N LEU A 140 6.53 3.01 10.55
CA LEU A 140 6.23 3.92 9.45
C LEU A 140 7.48 4.50 8.78
N LYS A 141 8.46 4.94 9.56
CA LYS A 141 9.73 5.44 9.03
C LYS A 141 10.50 4.37 8.24
N GLU A 142 10.48 3.13 8.71
CA GLU A 142 11.10 2.01 8.00
C GLU A 142 10.35 1.68 6.71
N ALA A 143 9.02 1.65 6.73
CA ALA A 143 8.20 1.42 5.56
C ALA A 143 8.43 2.48 4.46
N GLN A 144 8.52 3.76 4.84
CA GLN A 144 8.84 4.86 3.93
C GLN A 144 10.24 4.74 3.30
N ARG A 145 11.22 4.23 4.04
CA ARG A 145 12.57 3.98 3.50
C ARG A 145 12.58 2.86 2.48
N ASP A 146 11.81 1.80 2.71
CA ASP A 146 11.72 0.65 1.82
C ASP A 146 11.08 0.99 0.47
N SER A 147 10.05 1.84 0.47
CA SER A 147 9.33 2.21 -0.75
C SER A 147 10.19 3.00 -1.74
N GLY A 148 11.44 3.33 -1.36
CA GLY A 148 12.34 4.12 -2.21
C GLY A 148 11.79 5.51 -2.45
N SER A 149 10.88 5.97 -1.60
CA SER A 149 10.48 7.36 -1.53
C SER A 149 11.67 8.23 -1.08
N THR A 150 12.71 8.35 -1.93
CA THR A 150 13.09 9.71 -2.25
C THR A 150 11.77 10.36 -2.62
N LYS A 151 11.33 11.32 -1.79
CA LYS A 151 10.26 12.23 -2.11
C LYS A 151 10.22 12.52 -3.62
N SER A 152 9.79 11.58 -4.47
CA SER A 152 8.99 11.94 -5.58
C SER A 152 7.67 12.27 -4.89
N SER A 153 7.67 13.42 -4.27
CA SER A 153 6.56 14.30 -4.37
C SER A 153 6.23 14.33 -5.87
N VAL A 154 5.49 13.35 -6.36
CA VAL A 154 4.42 13.75 -7.23
C VAL A 154 3.67 14.63 -6.26
N ASP A 155 4.06 15.92 -6.30
CA ASP A 155 3.39 16.96 -5.61
C ASP A 155 1.92 16.65 -5.79
N GLN A 156 1.23 16.28 -4.70
CA GLN A 156 -0.21 16.43 -4.59
C GLN A 156 -0.47 17.95 -4.50
N LYS A 157 0.30 18.71 -5.26
CA LYS A 157 -0.10 20.03 -5.64
C LYS A 157 -1.31 19.81 -6.51
N ALA A 158 -2.48 20.16 -6.01
CA ALA A 158 -3.47 20.74 -6.87
C ALA A 158 -2.67 21.68 -7.77
N ILE A 159 -2.42 21.28 -9.03
CA ILE A 159 -1.65 22.12 -9.94
C ILE A 159 -2.59 23.28 -10.20
N MET A 160 -2.35 24.38 -9.49
CA MET A 160 -2.90 25.66 -9.89
C MET A 160 -2.38 25.89 -11.30
N LEU A 161 -3.26 25.87 -12.27
CA LEU A 161 -2.94 26.43 -13.57
C LEU A 161 -2.74 27.92 -13.36
N GLU A 162 -1.61 28.42 -13.80
CA GLU A 162 -1.12 29.79 -13.55
C GLU A 162 -2.05 30.91 -14.04
N ASP A 163 -3.27 30.65 -14.52
CA ASP A 163 -4.22 31.66 -15.02
C ASP A 163 -5.72 31.32 -14.83
N SER A 164 -6.07 30.32 -14.01
CA SER A 164 -7.48 30.05 -13.72
C SER A 164 -7.69 29.70 -12.24
N ASP A 165 -8.79 30.21 -11.65
CA ASP A 165 -9.26 29.83 -10.31
C ASP A 165 -9.71 28.33 -10.23
N GLU A 166 -9.36 27.55 -11.24
CA GLU A 166 -9.74 26.15 -11.35
C GLU A 166 -8.74 25.25 -10.61
N LEU A 167 -9.25 24.45 -9.70
CA LEU A 167 -8.50 23.49 -8.91
C LEU A 167 -8.78 22.06 -9.43
N LYS A 168 -7.77 21.22 -9.41
CA LYS A 168 -7.84 19.84 -9.94
C LYS A 168 -7.79 18.81 -8.83
N VAL A 169 -8.73 17.88 -8.83
CA VAL A 169 -8.68 16.67 -8.02
C VAL A 169 -7.93 15.58 -8.79
N LEU A 170 -6.81 15.13 -8.24
CA LEU A 170 -6.01 14.05 -8.79
C LEU A 170 -6.30 12.76 -8.04
N SER A 171 -6.30 11.61 -8.72
CA SER A 171 -6.41 10.33 -8.02
C SER A 171 -5.21 10.08 -7.10
N PRO A 172 -5.42 9.82 -5.79
CA PRO A 172 -4.34 9.54 -4.84
C PRO A 172 -3.72 8.15 -5.05
N GLN A 173 -4.42 7.26 -5.74
CA GLN A 173 -4.02 5.87 -5.96
C GLN A 173 -4.53 5.35 -7.31
N MET A 174 -4.01 4.20 -7.76
CA MET A 174 -4.59 3.46 -8.88
C MET A 174 -5.84 2.71 -8.41
N GLY A 175 -6.90 2.72 -9.22
CA GLY A 175 -8.14 2.01 -8.91
C GLY A 175 -9.22 2.18 -9.96
N GLY A 176 -10.33 1.45 -9.81
CA GLY A 176 -11.57 1.69 -10.55
C GLY A 176 -12.24 2.96 -10.00
N PHE A 177 -12.61 3.87 -10.88
CA PHE A 177 -13.30 5.11 -10.53
C PHE A 177 -14.80 4.92 -10.66
N TYR A 178 -15.55 5.22 -9.59
CA TYR A 178 -17.00 5.10 -9.57
C TYR A 178 -17.65 6.41 -9.14
N ARG A 179 -18.59 6.87 -9.94
CA ARG A 179 -19.32 8.13 -9.71
C ARG A 179 -20.50 7.98 -8.75
N ALA A 180 -20.94 6.74 -8.50
CA ALA A 180 -22.08 6.41 -7.64
C ALA A 180 -21.82 5.11 -6.88
N THR A 181 -22.65 4.77 -5.91
CA THR A 181 -22.55 3.52 -5.15
C THR A 181 -22.96 2.31 -6.01
N SER A 182 -23.90 2.51 -6.92
CA SER A 182 -24.30 1.51 -7.92
C SER A 182 -24.66 2.19 -9.24
N SER A 183 -24.80 1.40 -10.31
CA SER A 183 -25.16 1.92 -11.64
C SER A 183 -26.54 2.60 -11.70
N ASP A 184 -27.41 2.31 -10.75
CA ASP A 184 -28.78 2.83 -10.69
C ASP A 184 -28.92 4.03 -9.74
N ASP A 185 -27.84 4.37 -9.01
CA ASP A 185 -27.83 5.48 -8.06
C ASP A 185 -27.42 6.81 -8.74
N GLU A 186 -27.83 7.92 -8.13
CA GLU A 186 -27.40 9.24 -8.57
C GLU A 186 -25.90 9.42 -8.30
N PRO A 187 -25.17 10.13 -9.18
CA PRO A 187 -23.76 10.44 -8.96
C PRO A 187 -23.53 11.22 -7.67
N PHE A 188 -22.43 10.96 -6.97
CA PHE A 188 -22.05 11.70 -5.75
C PHE A 188 -21.94 13.18 -5.99
N VAL A 189 -21.45 13.59 -7.17
CA VAL A 189 -21.35 15.00 -7.57
C VAL A 189 -21.82 15.21 -8.99
N SER A 190 -22.44 16.38 -9.22
CA SER A 190 -22.86 16.85 -10.54
C SER A 190 -22.19 18.18 -10.87
N GLU A 191 -22.08 18.51 -12.15
CA GLU A 191 -21.57 19.81 -12.60
C GLU A 191 -22.45 20.92 -12.02
N GLU A 192 -21.84 22.06 -11.69
CA GLU A 192 -22.45 23.24 -11.07
C GLU A 192 -22.88 23.04 -9.59
N GLN A 193 -22.73 21.85 -9.02
CA GLN A 193 -23.04 21.56 -7.62
C GLN A 193 -22.07 22.24 -6.66
N ILE A 194 -22.58 22.81 -5.58
CA ILE A 194 -21.78 23.33 -4.47
C ILE A 194 -21.65 22.25 -3.42
N ILE A 195 -20.41 21.90 -3.07
CA ILE A 195 -20.06 20.85 -2.11
C ILE A 195 -19.21 21.43 -0.97
N ASP A 196 -19.22 20.78 0.17
CA ASP A 196 -18.26 21.02 1.25
C ASP A 196 -17.03 20.08 1.15
N VAL A 197 -16.03 20.29 1.97
CA VAL A 197 -14.76 19.56 1.92
C VAL A 197 -14.90 18.07 2.27
N ASN A 198 -15.92 17.69 3.02
CA ASN A 198 -16.17 16.31 3.47
C ASN A 198 -17.17 15.58 2.55
N HIS A 199 -17.67 16.26 1.53
CA HIS A 199 -18.58 15.65 0.56
C HIS A 199 -17.86 14.58 -0.26
N THR A 200 -18.46 13.39 -0.38
CA THR A 200 -17.91 12.32 -1.21
C THR A 200 -17.92 12.72 -2.68
N LEU A 201 -16.77 12.73 -3.32
CA LEU A 201 -16.62 13.09 -4.74
C LEU A 201 -16.79 11.88 -5.66
N CYS A 202 -16.25 10.75 -5.24
CA CYS A 202 -16.28 9.49 -5.97
C CYS A 202 -15.87 8.33 -5.04
N LEU A 203 -16.00 7.10 -5.52
CA LEU A 203 -15.36 5.94 -4.91
C LEU A 203 -14.20 5.48 -5.79
N LEU A 204 -13.11 5.10 -5.14
CA LEU A 204 -11.98 4.43 -5.76
C LEU A 204 -11.93 2.98 -5.29
N GLU A 205 -12.15 2.03 -6.19
CA GLU A 205 -12.03 0.61 -5.90
C GLU A 205 -10.60 0.15 -6.10
N SER A 206 -10.02 -0.41 -5.05
CA SER A 206 -8.74 -1.09 -5.11
C SER A 206 -8.84 -2.42 -4.38
N MET A 207 -8.55 -3.51 -5.06
CA MET A 207 -8.59 -4.88 -4.51
C MET A 207 -9.92 -5.23 -3.84
N LYS A 208 -11.03 -4.82 -4.45
CA LYS A 208 -12.41 -5.00 -3.96
C LYS A 208 -12.73 -4.21 -2.68
N VAL A 209 -11.92 -3.24 -2.34
CA VAL A 209 -12.19 -2.29 -1.27
C VAL A 209 -12.52 -0.94 -1.90
N PHE A 210 -13.69 -0.41 -1.56
CA PHE A 210 -14.11 0.92 -1.99
C PHE A 210 -13.67 1.96 -0.97
N ASN A 211 -12.95 2.97 -1.43
CA ASN A 211 -12.54 4.11 -0.61
C ASN A 211 -13.26 5.35 -1.16
N SER A 212 -13.98 6.05 -0.30
CA SER A 212 -14.54 7.36 -0.65
C SER A 212 -13.42 8.38 -0.75
N LEU A 213 -13.49 9.22 -1.76
CA LEU A 213 -12.58 10.34 -1.96
C LEU A 213 -13.30 11.65 -1.63
N THR A 214 -12.70 12.46 -0.77
CA THR A 214 -13.20 13.78 -0.37
C THR A 214 -12.10 14.83 -0.56
N LEU A 215 -12.40 16.13 -0.52
CA LEU A 215 -11.39 17.18 -0.55
C LEU A 215 -10.55 17.20 0.74
N SER A 216 -11.11 16.77 1.86
CA SER A 216 -10.41 16.69 3.16
C SER A 216 -9.28 15.65 3.18
N ASP A 217 -9.28 14.69 2.24
CA ASP A 217 -8.20 13.69 2.10
C ASP A 217 -6.89 14.28 1.56
N TYR A 218 -6.94 15.50 0.99
CA TYR A 218 -5.77 16.13 0.38
C TYR A 218 -5.05 17.02 1.39
N LYS A 219 -3.81 16.65 1.69
CA LYS A 219 -2.90 17.39 2.59
C LYS A 219 -1.65 17.82 1.84
N SER A 220 -1.04 18.92 2.25
CA SER A 220 0.26 19.35 1.73
C SER A 220 1.35 18.34 2.13
N PRO A 221 2.53 18.34 1.46
CA PRO A 221 3.67 17.51 1.85
C PRO A 221 4.13 17.72 3.31
N ASP A 222 3.82 18.88 3.87
CA ASP A 222 4.15 19.25 5.26
C ASP A 222 3.01 18.88 6.22
N GLY A 223 1.92 18.25 5.72
CA GLY A 223 0.78 17.79 6.50
C GLY A 223 -0.28 18.87 6.76
N GLU A 224 -0.14 20.05 6.18
CA GLU A 224 -1.15 21.10 6.29
C GLU A 224 -2.40 20.76 5.46
N VAL A 225 -3.57 21.09 5.98
CA VAL A 225 -4.85 20.90 5.30
C VAL A 225 -4.92 21.87 4.12
N LEU A 226 -5.02 21.32 2.90
CA LEU A 226 -5.13 22.13 1.68
C LEU A 226 -6.49 22.81 1.55
N TYR A 227 -7.52 22.20 2.12
CA TYR A 227 -8.91 22.65 2.02
C TYR A 227 -9.48 22.87 3.43
N PRO A 228 -9.57 24.11 3.90
CA PRO A 228 -10.02 24.43 5.26
C PRO A 228 -11.44 23.92 5.52
N GLU A 229 -11.67 23.42 6.72
CA GLU A 229 -12.98 22.97 7.17
C GLU A 229 -14.01 24.10 7.10
N GLY A 230 -15.21 23.80 6.59
CA GLY A 230 -16.27 24.81 6.38
C GLY A 230 -16.20 25.55 5.05
N SER A 231 -15.14 25.36 4.25
CA SER A 231 -15.07 25.90 2.89
C SER A 231 -16.02 25.16 1.95
N LYS A 232 -16.53 25.89 0.96
CA LYS A 232 -17.38 25.34 -0.09
C LYS A 232 -16.69 25.44 -1.43
N TYR A 233 -16.98 24.51 -2.32
CA TYR A 233 -16.39 24.46 -3.65
C TYR A 233 -17.47 24.13 -4.67
N LYS A 234 -17.33 24.67 -5.87
CA LYS A 234 -18.25 24.44 -6.98
C LYS A 234 -17.62 23.46 -7.94
N VAL A 235 -18.28 22.35 -8.21
CA VAL A 235 -17.85 21.36 -9.20
C VAL A 235 -18.02 21.93 -10.60
N ILE A 236 -16.95 22.04 -11.35
CA ILE A 236 -16.97 22.53 -12.74
C ILE A 236 -17.27 21.37 -13.67
N ARG A 237 -16.48 20.28 -13.56
CA ARG A 237 -16.62 19.13 -14.45
C ARG A 237 -16.03 17.87 -13.82
N VAL A 238 -16.65 16.74 -14.08
CA VAL A 238 -16.13 15.41 -13.81
C VAL A 238 -15.40 14.91 -15.07
N ILE A 239 -14.12 14.60 -14.95
CA ILE A 239 -13.25 14.25 -16.09
C ILE A 239 -13.12 12.73 -16.22
N ALA A 240 -12.94 12.04 -15.09
CA ALA A 240 -12.81 10.59 -15.11
C ALA A 240 -14.14 9.94 -15.48
N GLU A 241 -14.06 8.97 -16.38
CA GLU A 241 -15.23 8.19 -16.80
C GLU A 241 -15.57 7.13 -15.75
N ASP A 242 -16.86 6.93 -15.53
CA ASP A 242 -17.37 5.94 -14.59
C ASP A 242 -16.91 4.52 -14.94
N GLN A 243 -16.59 3.73 -13.94
CA GLN A 243 -16.11 2.35 -14.04
C GLN A 243 -14.78 2.18 -14.81
N ASN A 244 -14.09 3.26 -15.14
CA ASN A 244 -12.76 3.19 -15.75
C ASN A 244 -11.66 3.15 -14.70
N THR A 245 -10.51 2.60 -15.08
CA THR A 245 -9.32 2.61 -14.24
C THR A 245 -8.63 3.96 -14.33
N VAL A 246 -8.37 4.56 -13.18
CA VAL A 246 -7.50 5.74 -13.04
C VAL A 246 -6.18 5.34 -12.40
N ASN A 247 -5.10 6.00 -12.80
CA ASN A 247 -3.79 5.85 -12.17
C ASN A 247 -3.59 6.94 -11.12
N LYS A 248 -2.63 6.72 -10.23
CA LYS A 248 -2.20 7.76 -9.30
C LYS A 248 -1.75 9.00 -10.07
N GLY A 249 -2.35 10.16 -9.75
CA GLY A 249 -2.07 11.42 -10.42
C GLY A 249 -2.93 11.72 -11.64
N ASP A 250 -3.82 10.81 -12.06
CA ASP A 250 -4.78 11.11 -13.12
C ASP A 250 -5.83 12.14 -12.64
N PHE A 251 -6.29 12.99 -13.56
CA PHE A 251 -7.31 13.99 -13.27
C PHE A 251 -8.69 13.34 -13.14
N CYS A 252 -9.34 13.55 -11.99
CA CYS A 252 -10.69 13.05 -11.72
C CYS A 252 -11.76 14.12 -11.89
N LEU A 253 -11.57 15.30 -11.29
CA LEU A 253 -12.55 16.39 -11.27
C LEU A 253 -11.85 17.76 -11.39
N LEU A 254 -12.64 18.75 -11.87
CA LEU A 254 -12.33 20.20 -11.79
C LEU A 254 -13.33 20.87 -10.89
N TYR A 255 -12.87 21.77 -10.05
CA TYR A 255 -13.69 22.59 -9.16
C TYR A 255 -13.07 23.97 -8.98
N THR A 256 -13.83 24.92 -8.43
CA THR A 256 -13.39 26.28 -8.14
C THR A 256 -13.91 26.71 -6.77
N SER A 257 -13.27 27.72 -6.18
CA SER A 257 -13.88 28.47 -5.08
C SER A 257 -15.16 29.13 -5.58
N PRO A 258 -16.26 29.11 -4.82
CA PRO A 258 -17.53 29.71 -5.23
C PRO A 258 -17.46 31.22 -5.29
#